data_29280fb68d6704b2e67039f75ef8123c
#
_entry.id   29280fb68d6704b2e67039f75ef8123c
#
_cell.length_a   1.000
_cell.length_b   1.000
_cell.length_c   1.000
_cell.angle_alpha   90.00
_cell.angle_beta   90.00
_cell.angle_gamma   90.00
#
_symmetry.space_group_name_H-M   'P 1'
#
loop_
_entity.id
_entity.type
_entity.pdbx_description
1 polymer ?
#
loop_
_entity_poly.entity_id
_entity_poly.type
_entity_poly.pdbx_seq_one_letter_code
_entity_poly.pdbx_strand_id
1 'polypeptide(L)'
;MEKVNPLEERLYSYNTAIKVAKYEKKKVTRKSWGMGRYVLYDEKSQEFYFVHYDRYPDGSITFKKYRFDPFHSDLVMPDWMDYKE
;
A
#
# COMPACT_ATOMS: atom_id res chain seq x y z
N MET A 1 -25.52 -11.41 15.66
CA MET A 1 -24.10 -11.25 15.38
C MET A 1 -23.90 -10.73 13.99
N GLU A 2 -23.17 -9.69 13.90
CA GLU A 2 -22.91 -9.08 12.62
C GLU A 2 -21.85 -9.85 11.86
N LYS A 3 -22.14 -10.18 10.61
CA LYS A 3 -21.16 -10.83 9.76
C LYS A 3 -20.29 -9.79 9.09
N VAL A 4 -19.00 -9.96 9.20
CA VAL A 4 -18.07 -9.13 8.43
C VAL A 4 -18.18 -9.57 6.97
N ASN A 5 -18.52 -8.62 6.11
CA ASN A 5 -18.55 -8.88 4.68
C ASN A 5 -17.11 -9.08 4.19
N PRO A 6 -16.77 -10.25 3.62
CA PRO A 6 -15.40 -10.50 3.18
C PRO A 6 -14.94 -9.58 2.04
N LEU A 7 -15.88 -8.90 1.39
CA LEU A 7 -15.56 -7.92 0.36
C LEU A 7 -15.42 -6.52 0.92
N GLU A 8 -15.71 -6.33 2.20
CA GLU A 8 -15.61 -5.03 2.84
C GLU A 8 -14.15 -4.71 3.13
N GLU A 9 -13.71 -3.55 2.66
CA GLU A 9 -12.35 -3.10 2.85
C GLU A 9 -12.20 -2.41 4.20
N ARG A 10 -11.10 -2.72 4.88
CA ARG A 10 -10.73 -2.04 6.09
C ARG A 10 -9.82 -0.88 5.74
N LEU A 11 -10.31 0.33 5.96
CA LEU A 11 -9.55 1.53 5.69
C LEU A 11 -9.00 2.12 6.99
N TYR A 12 -7.83 2.72 6.91
CA TYR A 12 -7.19 3.32 8.07
C TYR A 12 -6.36 4.55 7.68
N SER A 13 -5.86 5.22 8.70
CA SER A 13 -5.10 6.44 8.51
C SER A 13 -3.68 6.16 8.00
N TYR A 14 -3.02 7.21 7.54
CA TYR A 14 -1.61 7.14 7.16
C TYR A 14 -0.74 6.63 8.31
N ASN A 15 -0.95 7.16 9.53
CA ASN A 15 -0.15 6.74 10.67
C ASN A 15 -0.29 5.24 10.94
N THR A 16 -1.51 4.71 10.83
CA THR A 16 -1.75 3.28 10.98
C THR A 16 -1.09 2.50 9.84
N ALA A 17 -1.19 3.00 8.61
CA ALA A 17 -0.57 2.34 7.46
C ALA A 17 0.95 2.19 7.64
N ILE A 18 1.60 3.24 8.11
CA ILE A 18 3.05 3.21 8.34
C ILE A 18 3.41 2.18 9.41
N LYS A 19 2.62 2.09 10.48
CA LYS A 19 2.84 1.09 11.52
C LYS A 19 2.62 -0.34 11.01
N VAL A 20 1.58 -0.54 10.20
CA VAL A 20 1.30 -1.85 9.60
C VAL A 20 2.46 -2.28 8.71
N ALA A 21 2.94 -1.39 7.85
CA ALA A 21 4.04 -1.70 6.94
C ALA A 21 5.33 -2.02 7.72
N LYS A 22 5.63 -1.25 8.75
CA LYS A 22 6.89 -1.39 9.48
C LYS A 22 6.88 -2.56 10.45
N TYR A 23 5.82 -2.69 11.25
CA TYR A 23 5.80 -3.67 12.32
C TYR A 23 5.15 -5.00 11.95
N GLU A 24 4.19 -4.98 11.05
CA GLU A 24 3.52 -6.20 10.58
C GLU A 24 4.09 -6.72 9.28
N LYS A 25 5.03 -5.99 8.66
CA LYS A 25 5.71 -6.40 7.43
C LYS A 25 4.76 -6.60 6.26
N LYS A 26 3.71 -5.81 6.22
CA LYS A 26 2.70 -5.88 5.17
C LYS A 26 2.90 -4.78 4.15
N LYS A 27 2.46 -5.05 2.93
CA LYS A 27 2.36 -4.01 1.91
C LYS A 27 1.07 -3.24 2.16
N VAL A 28 1.12 -1.92 2.06
CA VAL A 28 -0.05 -1.06 2.25
C VAL A 28 -0.25 -0.20 1.01
N THR A 29 -1.49 0.18 0.76
CA THR A 29 -1.84 0.98 -0.40
C THR A 29 -2.96 1.94 -0.03
N ARG A 30 -3.28 2.84 -0.96
CA ARG A 30 -4.47 3.69 -0.84
C ARG A 30 -5.53 3.17 -1.78
N LYS A 31 -6.79 3.22 -1.33
CA LYS A 31 -7.92 2.80 -2.16
C LYS A 31 -7.95 3.53 -3.50
N SER A 32 -7.55 4.80 -3.50
CA SER A 32 -7.54 5.63 -4.70
C SER A 32 -6.44 5.28 -5.70
N TRP A 33 -5.41 4.54 -5.28
CA TRP A 33 -4.30 4.22 -6.17
C TRP A 33 -4.59 3.09 -7.16
N GLY A 34 -5.50 2.19 -6.81
CA GLY A 34 -5.77 1.01 -7.64
C GLY A 34 -4.70 -0.05 -7.50
N MET A 35 -4.73 -1.03 -8.39
CA MET A 35 -3.80 -2.15 -8.35
C MET A 35 -2.42 -1.77 -8.84
N GLY A 36 -1.42 -2.50 -8.35
CA GLY A 36 -0.05 -2.33 -8.80
C GLY A 36 0.71 -1.21 -8.12
N ARG A 37 0.14 -0.61 -7.09
CA ARG A 37 0.80 0.47 -6.36
C ARG A 37 0.70 0.21 -4.87
N TYR A 38 1.85 0.18 -4.19
CA TYR A 38 1.85 -0.06 -2.75
C TYR A 38 3.12 0.50 -2.12
N VAL A 39 3.09 0.59 -0.79
CA VAL A 39 4.23 1.01 0.03
C VAL A 39 4.67 -0.18 0.86
N LEU A 40 5.96 -0.37 0.99
CA LEU A 40 6.54 -1.37 1.87
C LEU A 40 7.67 -0.77 2.69
N TYR A 41 8.00 -1.42 3.79
CA TYR A 41 9.13 -1.04 4.63
C TYR A 41 10.29 -1.98 4.39
N ASP A 42 11.46 -1.43 4.10
CA ASP A 42 12.69 -2.21 3.93
C ASP A 42 13.51 -2.15 5.22
N GLU A 43 13.64 -3.29 5.89
CA GLU A 43 14.37 -3.37 7.15
C GLU A 43 15.84 -3.07 7.02
N LYS A 44 16.44 -3.44 5.90
CA LYS A 44 17.89 -3.25 5.70
C LYS A 44 18.26 -1.77 5.66
N SER A 45 17.50 -0.98 4.91
CA SER A 45 17.74 0.45 4.80
C SER A 45 16.97 1.26 5.85
N GLN A 46 16.00 0.63 6.52
CA GLN A 46 15.09 1.29 7.47
C GLN A 46 14.33 2.43 6.81
N GLU A 47 13.90 2.21 5.58
CA GLU A 47 13.18 3.20 4.80
C GLU A 47 11.93 2.61 4.16
N PHE A 48 10.98 3.49 3.86
CA PHE A 48 9.77 3.11 3.14
C PHE A 48 9.96 3.32 1.65
N TYR A 49 9.44 2.39 0.85
CA TYR A 49 9.52 2.47 -0.60
C TYR A 49 8.13 2.38 -1.22
N PHE A 50 7.95 3.15 -2.27
CA PHE A 50 6.78 3.08 -3.12
C PHE A 50 7.11 2.18 -4.30
N VAL A 51 6.27 1.16 -4.51
CA VAL A 51 6.45 0.24 -5.63
C VAL A 51 5.28 0.41 -6.59
N HIS A 52 5.61 0.47 -7.85
CA HIS A 52 4.64 0.60 -8.92
C HIS A 52 4.97 -0.46 -9.96
N TYR A 53 4.01 -1.32 -10.30
CA TYR A 53 4.20 -2.26 -11.39
C TYR A 53 3.03 -2.19 -12.37
N ASP A 54 3.33 -2.49 -13.62
CA ASP A 54 2.35 -2.55 -14.68
C ASP A 54 2.40 -3.92 -15.35
N ARG A 55 1.23 -4.46 -15.65
CA ARG A 55 1.08 -5.68 -16.43
C ARG A 55 0.67 -5.31 -17.85
N TYR A 56 1.30 -5.96 -18.80
CA TYR A 56 1.00 -5.76 -20.21
C TYR A 56 0.25 -6.96 -20.77
N PRO A 57 -0.50 -6.78 -21.89
CA PRO A 57 -1.27 -7.87 -22.48
C PRO A 57 -0.46 -9.10 -22.86
N ASP A 58 0.84 -8.93 -23.12
CA ASP A 58 1.73 -10.04 -23.45
C ASP A 58 2.20 -10.84 -22.25
N GLY A 59 1.74 -10.46 -21.05
CA GLY A 59 2.11 -11.12 -19.80
C GLY A 59 3.36 -10.55 -19.14
N SER A 60 4.01 -9.59 -19.75
CA SER A 60 5.18 -8.95 -19.13
C SER A 60 4.77 -8.03 -18.00
N ILE A 61 5.70 -7.82 -17.06
CA ILE A 61 5.51 -6.94 -15.92
C ILE A 61 6.74 -6.04 -15.81
N THR A 62 6.50 -4.75 -15.59
CA THR A 62 7.56 -3.80 -15.29
C THR A 62 7.42 -3.32 -13.85
N PHE A 63 8.55 -3.17 -13.18
CA PHE A 63 8.61 -2.70 -11.80
C PHE A 63 9.38 -1.40 -11.72
N LYS A 64 8.88 -0.48 -10.87
CA LYS A 64 9.63 0.71 -10.46
C LYS A 64 9.52 0.82 -8.95
N LYS A 65 10.65 1.11 -8.30
CA LYS A 65 10.74 1.20 -6.85
C LYS A 65 11.43 2.50 -6.50
N TYR A 66 10.76 3.33 -5.70
CA TYR A 66 11.26 4.64 -5.29
C TYR A 66 11.19 4.75 -3.78
N ARG A 67 12.06 5.58 -3.20
CA ARG A 67 11.88 5.98 -1.82
C ARG A 67 10.53 6.68 -1.69
N PHE A 68 9.73 6.26 -0.70
CA PHE A 68 8.39 6.81 -0.54
C PHE A 68 8.49 8.23 0.02
N ASP A 69 7.93 9.17 -0.73
CA ASP A 69 7.83 10.58 -0.37
C ASP A 69 6.35 10.97 -0.46
N PRO A 70 5.62 10.93 0.67
CA PRO A 70 4.17 11.11 0.62
C PRO A 70 3.77 12.52 0.23
N PHE A 71 2.74 12.61 -0.60
CA PHE A 71 2.08 13.86 -0.87
C PHE A 71 1.20 14.25 0.31
N HIS A 72 0.78 15.51 0.36
CA HIS A 72 -0.10 15.97 1.42
C HIS A 72 -1.38 15.12 1.52
N SER A 73 -1.98 14.78 0.39
CA SER A 73 -3.18 13.93 0.38
C SER A 73 -2.93 12.56 0.98
N ASP A 74 -1.72 12.01 0.82
CA ASP A 74 -1.37 10.73 1.42
C ASP A 74 -1.37 10.81 2.95
N LEU A 75 -1.03 11.95 3.49
CA LEU A 75 -0.93 12.16 4.94
C LEU A 75 -2.28 12.36 5.60
N VAL A 76 -3.25 12.94 4.90
CA VAL A 76 -4.51 13.36 5.51
C VAL A 76 -5.71 12.49 5.19
N MET A 77 -5.66 11.74 4.09
CA MET A 77 -6.80 10.91 3.68
C MET A 77 -6.82 9.58 4.43
N PRO A 78 -7.98 9.17 4.96
CA PRO A 78 -8.10 7.93 5.71
C PRO A 78 -8.49 6.74 4.82
N ASP A 79 -7.89 6.64 3.64
CA ASP A 79 -8.22 5.59 2.68
C ASP A 79 -7.09 4.59 2.47
N TRP A 80 -6.22 4.45 3.45
CA TRP A 80 -5.16 3.45 3.44
C TRP A 80 -5.71 2.07 3.77
N MET A 81 -5.12 1.05 3.19
CA MET A 81 -5.58 -0.33 3.37
C MET A 81 -4.44 -1.30 3.12
N ASP A 82 -4.62 -2.55 3.57
CA ASP A 82 -3.69 -3.62 3.23
C ASP A 82 -3.73 -3.85 1.72
N TYR A 83 -2.55 -3.99 1.12
CA TYR A 83 -2.47 -4.31 -0.30
C TYR A 83 -2.68 -5.81 -0.50
N LYS A 84 -3.62 -6.15 -1.36
CA LYS A 84 -3.93 -7.54 -1.73
C LYS A 84 -3.75 -7.73 -3.22
N GLU A 85 -3.00 -8.73 -3.55
CA GLU A 85 -2.78 -9.11 -4.94
C GLU A 85 -3.91 -9.98 -5.46
#